data_e70004e56ecef6bcdc19d62d49ac6bcb
#
_entry.id   e70004e56ecef6bcdc19d62d49ac6bcb
#
_cell.length_a   1.000
_cell.length_b   1.000
_cell.length_c   1.000
_cell.angle_alpha   90.00
_cell.angle_beta   90.00
_cell.angle_gamma   90.00
#
_symmetry.space_group_name_H-M   'P 1'
#
loop_
_entity.id
_entity.type
_entity.pdbx_description
1 polymer ?
#
loop_
_entity_poly.entity_id
_entity_poly.type
_entity_poly.pdbx_seq_one_letter_code
_entity_poly.pdbx_strand_id
1 'polypeptide(L)'
;MHGKDDDGKSQWAVLLDPNGAAFGIIPVVSAEAIPQGVASRDAAARVGCISWLDLTVSDASATRDFYRQVVGWSVQDVEMEDASERYADYNMFGDDGNPAAGVCHARGVNLGLPPVWMIYLPVGDLAESLRRVREEGGKVIKATRGTDGEYAYAVVQDPVGVCLALVPG
;
A
#
# COMPACT_ATOMS: atom_id res chain seq x y z
N MET A 1 7.58 -0.73 -19.57
CA MET A 1 7.90 -2.14 -19.92
C MET A 1 6.58 -2.88 -20.07
N HIS A 2 6.41 -3.72 -21.10
CA HIS A 2 5.18 -4.50 -21.28
C HIS A 2 5.49 -5.82 -21.99
N GLY A 3 4.62 -6.82 -21.82
CA GLY A 3 4.67 -8.11 -22.50
C GLY A 3 3.41 -8.37 -23.30
N LYS A 4 3.56 -9.09 -24.40
CA LYS A 4 2.47 -9.55 -25.25
C LYS A 4 2.57 -11.06 -25.44
N ASP A 5 1.44 -11.72 -25.72
CA ASP A 5 1.40 -13.12 -26.15
C ASP A 5 1.71 -13.25 -27.66
N ASP A 6 1.67 -14.48 -28.15
CA ASP A 6 1.94 -14.82 -29.56
C ASP A 6 0.93 -14.19 -30.54
N ASP A 7 -0.27 -13.87 -30.06
CA ASP A 7 -1.33 -13.19 -30.84
C ASP A 7 -1.23 -11.66 -30.77
N GLY A 8 -0.20 -11.12 -30.07
CA GLY A 8 0.02 -9.68 -29.91
C GLY A 8 -0.86 -9.02 -28.85
N LYS A 9 -1.63 -9.79 -28.07
CA LYS A 9 -2.44 -9.31 -26.95
C LYS A 9 -1.57 -8.92 -25.76
N SER A 10 -1.85 -7.76 -25.15
CA SER A 10 -1.16 -7.32 -23.95
C SER A 10 -1.44 -8.24 -22.76
N GLN A 11 -0.39 -8.73 -22.11
CA GLN A 11 -0.45 -9.64 -20.97
C GLN A 11 -0.10 -8.93 -19.65
N TRP A 12 0.78 -7.97 -19.70
CA TRP A 12 1.16 -7.17 -18.55
C TRP A 12 1.86 -5.90 -18.98
N ALA A 13 1.81 -4.88 -18.12
CA ALA A 13 2.63 -3.70 -18.24
C ALA A 13 3.09 -3.23 -16.85
N VAL A 14 4.33 -2.74 -16.76
CA VAL A 14 4.83 -1.99 -15.60
C VAL A 14 4.95 -0.53 -16.01
N LEU A 15 4.33 0.31 -15.23
CA LEU A 15 4.18 1.74 -15.45
C LEU A 15 4.73 2.51 -14.25
N LEU A 16 4.95 3.80 -14.44
CA LEU A 16 5.21 4.74 -13.35
C LEU A 16 4.04 5.73 -13.29
N ASP A 17 3.61 6.05 -12.11
CA ASP A 17 2.68 7.15 -11.89
C ASP A 17 3.38 8.52 -11.99
N PRO A 18 2.67 9.65 -11.91
CA PRO A 18 3.27 10.98 -11.96
C PRO A 18 4.29 11.26 -10.85
N ASN A 19 4.28 10.51 -9.75
CA ASN A 19 5.24 10.63 -8.64
C ASN A 19 6.45 9.71 -8.78
N GLY A 20 6.47 8.85 -9.82
CA GLY A 20 7.50 7.84 -10.04
C GLY A 20 7.26 6.52 -9.30
N ALA A 21 6.10 6.33 -8.66
CA ALA A 21 5.76 5.05 -8.05
C ALA A 21 5.44 4.01 -9.13
N ALA A 22 6.12 2.86 -9.06
CA ALA A 22 5.92 1.77 -10.01
C ALA A 22 4.66 0.97 -9.66
N PHE A 23 3.89 0.63 -10.68
CA PHE A 23 2.75 -0.27 -10.56
C PHE A 23 2.58 -1.15 -11.80
N GLY A 24 2.03 -2.35 -11.61
CA GLY A 24 1.76 -3.28 -12.70
C GLY A 24 0.27 -3.34 -13.02
N ILE A 25 -0.05 -3.50 -14.30
CA ILE A 25 -1.41 -3.84 -14.75
C ILE A 25 -1.37 -5.14 -15.54
N ILE A 26 -2.40 -5.94 -15.36
CA ILE A 26 -2.62 -7.23 -16.03
C ILE A 26 -4.06 -7.30 -16.53
N PRO A 27 -4.38 -8.13 -17.54
CA PRO A 27 -5.76 -8.46 -17.88
C PRO A 27 -6.50 -9.02 -16.66
N VAL A 28 -7.80 -8.78 -16.61
CA VAL A 28 -8.66 -9.39 -15.57
C VAL A 28 -8.53 -10.92 -15.63
N VAL A 29 -8.15 -11.51 -14.51
CA VAL A 29 -8.01 -12.95 -14.38
C VAL A 29 -9.40 -13.56 -14.18
N SER A 30 -9.75 -14.61 -14.93
CA SER A 30 -11.04 -15.30 -14.76
C SER A 30 -11.13 -15.94 -13.36
N ALA A 31 -12.35 -16.04 -12.84
CA ALA A 31 -12.58 -16.61 -11.51
C ALA A 31 -12.02 -18.05 -11.37
N GLU A 32 -12.04 -18.81 -12.47
CA GLU A 32 -11.52 -20.20 -12.50
C GLU A 32 -9.97 -20.24 -12.43
N ALA A 33 -9.30 -19.18 -12.86
CA ALA A 33 -7.84 -19.09 -12.85
C ALA A 33 -7.29 -18.55 -11.51
N ILE A 34 -8.16 -18.09 -10.62
CA ILE A 34 -7.74 -17.66 -9.27
C ILE A 34 -7.51 -18.93 -8.43
N PRO A 35 -6.29 -19.10 -7.83
CA PRO A 35 -6.02 -20.26 -6.99
C PRO A 35 -7.03 -20.36 -5.83
N GLN A 36 -7.56 -21.56 -5.59
CA GLN A 36 -8.45 -21.81 -4.48
C GLN A 36 -7.74 -21.47 -3.14
N GLY A 37 -8.41 -20.70 -2.28
CA GLY A 37 -7.86 -20.26 -1.00
C GLY A 37 -7.30 -18.83 -0.99
N VAL A 38 -7.14 -18.18 -2.14
CA VAL A 38 -6.75 -16.75 -2.21
C VAL A 38 -7.96 -15.81 -2.00
N ALA A 39 -9.17 -16.32 -2.19
CA ALA A 39 -10.40 -15.51 -2.17
C ALA A 39 -10.98 -15.20 -0.78
N SER A 40 -10.32 -15.58 0.31
CA SER A 40 -10.82 -15.29 1.67
C SER A 40 -10.36 -13.91 2.12
N ARG A 41 -11.27 -12.95 2.16
CA ARG A 41 -11.05 -11.58 2.69
C ARG A 41 -10.73 -11.52 4.19
N ASP A 42 -10.88 -12.62 4.91
CA ASP A 42 -10.39 -12.76 6.30
C ASP A 42 -8.84 -12.74 6.37
N ALA A 43 -8.17 -12.63 5.23
CA ALA A 43 -6.71 -12.51 5.16
C ALA A 43 -6.18 -11.18 5.75
N ALA A 44 -7.01 -10.14 5.84
CA ALA A 44 -6.59 -8.82 6.33
C ALA A 44 -6.06 -8.81 7.77
N ALA A 45 -6.41 -9.83 8.57
CA ALA A 45 -5.94 -9.98 9.96
C ALA A 45 -4.93 -11.13 10.12
N ARG A 46 -4.46 -11.76 9.04
CA ARG A 46 -3.53 -12.90 9.14
C ARG A 46 -2.09 -12.41 9.12
N VAL A 47 -1.32 -12.83 10.12
CA VAL A 47 0.12 -12.63 10.15
C VAL A 47 0.79 -13.11 8.85
N GLY A 48 1.61 -12.24 8.24
CA GLY A 48 2.33 -12.51 7.00
C GLY A 48 1.53 -12.37 5.70
N CYS A 49 0.23 -12.06 5.76
CA CYS A 49 -0.56 -11.73 4.57
C CYS A 49 -0.51 -10.23 4.28
N ILE A 50 -0.70 -9.84 3.02
CA ILE A 50 -0.91 -8.41 2.70
C ILE A 50 -2.27 -8.01 3.24
N SER A 51 -2.30 -7.06 4.19
CA SER A 51 -3.53 -6.55 4.80
C SER A 51 -4.03 -5.26 4.17
N TRP A 52 -3.11 -4.45 3.63
CA TRP A 52 -3.42 -3.16 3.03
C TRP A 52 -2.34 -2.73 2.03
N LEU A 53 -2.66 -1.68 1.26
CA LEU A 53 -1.76 -1.05 0.31
C LEU A 53 -1.99 0.47 0.35
N ASP A 54 -0.93 1.26 0.56
CA ASP A 54 -0.99 2.72 0.54
C ASP A 54 0.06 3.33 -0.39
N LEU A 55 -0.29 4.48 -0.94
CA LEU A 55 0.63 5.38 -1.62
C LEU A 55 0.60 6.75 -0.97
N THR A 56 1.72 7.17 -0.39
CA THR A 56 1.86 8.49 0.24
C THR A 56 2.64 9.43 -0.67
N VAL A 57 2.03 10.55 -1.05
CA VAL A 57 2.57 11.51 -2.04
C VAL A 57 2.30 12.96 -1.63
N SER A 58 3.03 13.90 -2.23
CA SER A 58 2.84 15.33 -1.94
C SER A 58 1.48 15.86 -2.43
N ASP A 59 1.01 15.41 -3.59
CA ASP A 59 -0.29 15.76 -4.16
C ASP A 59 -1.15 14.50 -4.32
N ALA A 60 -1.80 14.12 -3.21
CA ALA A 60 -2.67 12.95 -3.18
C ALA A 60 -3.93 13.16 -4.04
N SER A 61 -4.40 14.42 -4.19
CA SER A 61 -5.58 14.73 -5.00
C SER A 61 -5.35 14.45 -6.48
N ALA A 62 -4.23 14.94 -7.03
CA ALA A 62 -3.87 14.65 -8.42
C ALA A 62 -3.58 13.16 -8.65
N THR A 63 -2.94 12.51 -7.68
CA THR A 63 -2.63 11.07 -7.74
C THR A 63 -3.90 10.21 -7.68
N ARG A 64 -4.85 10.55 -6.81
CA ARG A 64 -6.20 9.95 -6.78
C ARG A 64 -6.86 10.05 -8.15
N ASP A 65 -6.86 11.23 -8.78
CA ASP A 65 -7.51 11.44 -10.07
C ASP A 65 -6.82 10.66 -11.20
N PHE A 66 -5.50 10.54 -11.15
CA PHE A 66 -4.75 9.67 -12.06
C PHE A 66 -5.23 8.21 -11.96
N TYR A 67 -5.26 7.63 -10.75
CA TYR A 67 -5.67 6.23 -10.58
C TYR A 67 -7.16 6.00 -10.88
N ARG A 68 -8.03 6.97 -10.64
CA ARG A 68 -9.43 6.89 -11.10
C ARG A 68 -9.52 6.73 -12.61
N GLN A 69 -8.70 7.44 -13.37
CA GLN A 69 -8.73 7.38 -14.84
C GLN A 69 -8.04 6.14 -15.39
N VAL A 70 -6.94 5.70 -14.78
CA VAL A 70 -6.12 4.59 -15.28
C VAL A 70 -6.65 3.23 -14.86
N VAL A 71 -7.09 3.10 -13.61
CA VAL A 71 -7.54 1.82 -13.03
C VAL A 71 -9.06 1.72 -12.98
N GLY A 72 -9.76 2.87 -12.99
CA GLY A 72 -11.22 2.92 -12.89
C GLY A 72 -11.74 2.86 -11.44
N TRP A 73 -10.89 3.09 -10.45
CA TRP A 73 -11.29 3.09 -9.05
C TRP A 73 -12.30 4.20 -8.73
N SER A 74 -13.28 3.91 -7.87
CA SER A 74 -14.08 4.92 -7.18
C SER A 74 -13.37 5.38 -5.91
N VAL A 75 -13.81 6.49 -5.33
CA VAL A 75 -13.10 7.17 -4.23
C VAL A 75 -14.04 7.51 -3.09
N GLN A 76 -13.52 7.38 -1.89
CA GLN A 76 -14.13 7.92 -0.67
C GLN A 76 -13.08 8.78 0.05
N ASP A 77 -13.49 10.01 0.40
CA ASP A 77 -12.65 10.91 1.19
C ASP A 77 -12.54 10.39 2.62
N VAL A 78 -11.33 10.48 3.16
CA VAL A 78 -11.02 10.21 4.57
C VAL A 78 -10.59 11.51 5.20
N GLU A 79 -11.42 12.05 6.09
CA GLU A 79 -11.11 13.31 6.78
C GLU A 79 -9.87 13.17 7.64
N MET A 80 -8.93 14.06 7.42
CA MET A 80 -7.67 14.13 8.14
C MET A 80 -7.50 15.54 8.72
N GLU A 81 -6.72 15.62 9.80
CA GLU A 81 -6.39 16.89 10.45
C GLU A 81 -4.93 16.89 10.88
N ASP A 82 -4.23 17.97 10.63
CA ASP A 82 -2.94 18.24 11.25
C ASP A 82 -2.97 19.61 11.96
N ALA A 83 -1.84 20.03 12.52
CA ALA A 83 -1.77 21.29 13.29
C ALA A 83 -2.12 22.53 12.46
N SER A 84 -2.18 22.46 11.14
CA SER A 84 -2.37 23.60 10.24
C SER A 84 -3.76 23.70 9.64
N GLU A 85 -4.37 22.55 9.29
CA GLU A 85 -5.67 22.54 8.61
C GLU A 85 -6.30 21.12 8.53
N ARG A 86 -7.58 21.09 8.13
CA ARG A 86 -8.25 19.86 7.72
C ARG A 86 -8.01 19.59 6.24
N TYR A 87 -7.85 18.33 5.89
CA TYR A 87 -7.66 17.86 4.52
C TYR A 87 -8.27 16.46 4.35
N ALA A 88 -8.28 15.93 3.13
CA ALA A 88 -8.73 14.57 2.89
C ALA A 88 -7.59 13.73 2.32
N ASP A 89 -7.43 12.53 2.88
CA ASP A 89 -6.82 11.39 2.20
C ASP A 89 -7.90 10.58 1.51
N TYR A 90 -7.56 9.52 0.79
CA TYR A 90 -8.51 8.84 -0.09
C TYR A 90 -8.44 7.33 0.07
N ASN A 91 -9.58 6.69 0.31
CA ASN A 91 -9.78 5.28 0.09
C ASN A 91 -10.20 5.04 -1.36
N MET A 92 -9.49 4.19 -2.06
CA MET A 92 -9.77 3.77 -3.43
C MET A 92 -10.52 2.44 -3.40
N PHE A 93 -11.58 2.33 -4.21
CA PHE A 93 -12.44 1.14 -4.23
C PHE A 93 -12.46 0.51 -5.62
N GLY A 94 -12.43 -0.82 -5.67
CA GLY A 94 -12.64 -1.59 -6.89
C GLY A 94 -14.09 -1.49 -7.40
N ASP A 95 -14.34 -2.09 -8.56
CA ASP A 95 -15.67 -2.16 -9.17
C ASP A 95 -16.66 -3.05 -8.37
N ASP A 96 -16.13 -3.91 -7.52
CA ASP A 96 -16.90 -4.73 -6.57
C ASP A 96 -17.33 -3.97 -5.31
N GLY A 97 -17.00 -2.68 -5.21
CA GLY A 97 -17.30 -1.81 -4.07
C GLY A 97 -16.45 -2.08 -2.82
N ASN A 98 -15.35 -2.85 -2.96
CA ASN A 98 -14.46 -3.11 -1.85
C ASN A 98 -13.23 -2.18 -1.86
N PRO A 99 -12.71 -1.80 -0.67
CA PRO A 99 -11.50 -1.01 -0.59
C PRO A 99 -10.33 -1.78 -1.19
N ALA A 100 -9.58 -1.10 -2.06
CA ALA A 100 -8.45 -1.66 -2.80
C ALA A 100 -7.11 -1.09 -2.31
N ALA A 101 -7.06 0.22 -2.00
CA ALA A 101 -5.86 0.91 -1.59
C ALA A 101 -6.17 2.26 -0.93
N GLY A 102 -5.18 2.86 -0.28
CA GLY A 102 -5.20 4.26 0.14
C GLY A 102 -4.29 5.13 -0.72
N VAL A 103 -4.67 6.40 -0.89
CA VAL A 103 -3.80 7.45 -1.46
C VAL A 103 -3.78 8.61 -0.47
N CYS A 104 -2.61 8.87 0.09
CA CYS A 104 -2.43 9.72 1.25
C CYS A 104 -1.52 10.91 0.95
N HIS A 105 -1.76 12.04 1.59
CA HIS A 105 -0.84 13.18 1.57
C HIS A 105 0.39 12.91 2.45
N ALA A 106 1.57 13.30 1.95
CA ALA A 106 2.84 13.24 2.67
C ALA A 106 2.93 14.38 3.72
N ARG A 107 1.93 14.43 4.62
CA ARG A 107 1.82 15.44 5.69
C ARG A 107 1.30 14.80 6.99
N GLY A 108 1.32 15.57 8.07
CA GLY A 108 0.86 15.08 9.37
C GLY A 108 1.56 13.79 9.77
N VAL A 109 0.77 12.76 10.06
CA VAL A 109 1.28 11.43 10.45
C VAL A 109 2.06 10.74 9.33
N ASN A 110 1.84 11.11 8.07
CA ASN A 110 2.47 10.51 6.89
C ASN A 110 3.74 11.24 6.45
N LEU A 111 4.13 12.33 7.15
CA LEU A 111 5.33 13.09 6.81
C LEU A 111 6.58 12.21 6.81
N GLY A 112 7.39 12.33 5.74
CA GLY A 112 8.66 11.62 5.58
C GLY A 112 8.54 10.19 5.05
N LEU A 113 7.36 9.72 4.70
CA LEU A 113 7.18 8.44 4.00
C LEU A 113 7.59 8.57 2.51
N PRO A 114 8.21 7.53 1.94
CA PRO A 114 8.61 7.54 0.54
C PRO A 114 7.40 7.44 -0.39
N PRO A 115 7.43 8.07 -1.59
CA PRO A 115 6.34 8.03 -2.56
C PRO A 115 6.36 6.72 -3.36
N VAL A 116 6.12 5.60 -2.68
CA VAL A 116 6.06 4.26 -3.26
C VAL A 116 4.79 3.54 -2.79
N TRP A 117 4.29 2.62 -3.60
CA TRP A 117 3.26 1.70 -3.17
C TRP A 117 3.79 0.83 -2.05
N MET A 118 3.26 1.00 -0.86
CA MET A 118 3.71 0.35 0.36
C MET A 118 2.70 -0.71 0.79
N ILE A 119 3.14 -1.95 0.85
CA ILE A 119 2.34 -3.06 1.38
C ILE A 119 2.40 -3.07 2.91
N TYR A 120 1.29 -3.46 3.54
CA TYR A 120 1.16 -3.60 4.99
C TYR A 120 1.07 -5.07 5.35
N LEU A 121 1.93 -5.51 6.23
CA LEU A 121 2.02 -6.89 6.70
C LEU A 121 1.76 -6.96 8.21
N PRO A 122 0.68 -7.61 8.65
CA PRO A 122 0.49 -7.94 10.05
C PRO A 122 1.57 -8.90 10.54
N VAL A 123 2.10 -8.63 11.73
CA VAL A 123 3.10 -9.46 12.41
C VAL A 123 2.64 -9.80 13.83
N GLY A 124 3.01 -10.97 14.33
CA GLY A 124 2.57 -11.42 15.64
C GLY A 124 3.20 -10.63 16.81
N ASP A 125 4.39 -10.09 16.62
CA ASP A 125 5.08 -9.21 17.58
C ASP A 125 5.86 -8.15 16.80
N LEU A 126 5.36 -6.91 16.84
CA LEU A 126 5.96 -5.81 16.08
C LEU A 126 7.31 -5.39 16.66
N ALA A 127 7.49 -5.39 18.00
CA ALA A 127 8.74 -5.04 18.63
C ALA A 127 9.86 -6.03 18.24
N GLU A 128 9.57 -7.31 18.32
CA GLU A 128 10.47 -8.37 17.90
C GLU A 128 10.77 -8.32 16.39
N SER A 129 9.76 -8.04 15.57
CA SER A 129 9.94 -7.88 14.11
C SER A 129 10.87 -6.71 13.79
N LEU A 130 10.76 -5.58 14.48
CA LEU A 130 11.66 -4.43 14.31
C LEU A 130 13.10 -4.72 14.77
N ARG A 131 13.26 -5.55 15.78
CA ARG A 131 14.59 -6.03 16.20
C ARG A 131 15.22 -6.85 15.07
N ARG A 132 14.50 -7.84 14.55
CA ARG A 132 14.95 -8.71 13.44
C ARG A 132 15.24 -7.92 12.17
N VAL A 133 14.44 -6.94 11.81
CA VAL A 133 14.72 -6.07 10.65
C VAL A 133 16.13 -5.48 10.74
N ARG A 134 16.55 -5.01 11.92
CA ARG A 134 17.89 -4.42 12.11
C ARG A 134 18.99 -5.49 12.06
N GLU A 135 18.76 -6.65 12.66
CA GLU A 135 19.72 -7.76 12.67
C GLU A 135 19.96 -8.35 11.29
N GLU A 136 18.91 -8.42 10.47
CA GLU A 136 18.99 -8.92 9.09
C GLU A 136 19.42 -7.85 8.07
N GLY A 137 19.91 -6.69 8.54
CA GLY A 137 20.49 -5.64 7.68
C GLY A 137 19.47 -4.67 7.07
N GLY A 138 18.22 -4.74 7.46
CA GLY A 138 17.20 -3.76 7.12
C GLY A 138 17.26 -2.51 7.99
N LYS A 139 16.37 -1.55 7.73
CA LYS A 139 16.27 -0.29 8.47
C LYS A 139 14.84 -0.06 8.93
N VAL A 140 14.68 0.54 10.12
CA VAL A 140 13.42 1.10 10.57
C VAL A 140 13.40 2.57 10.15
N ILE A 141 12.53 2.91 9.19
CA ILE A 141 12.40 4.27 8.65
C ILE A 141 11.55 5.13 9.60
N LYS A 142 10.44 4.55 10.07
CA LYS A 142 9.50 5.21 10.98
C LYS A 142 8.86 4.16 11.89
N ALA A 143 8.60 4.51 13.13
CA ALA A 143 7.80 3.68 14.03
C ALA A 143 6.98 4.59 14.93
N THR A 144 5.72 4.26 15.11
CA THR A 144 4.79 4.97 16.00
C THR A 144 4.35 4.04 17.13
N ARG A 145 4.05 4.64 18.29
CA ARG A 145 3.51 3.92 19.44
C ARG A 145 2.09 4.38 19.70
N GLY A 146 1.28 3.47 20.16
CA GLY A 146 -0.05 3.73 20.69
C GLY A 146 0.01 4.44 22.06
N THR A 147 -1.14 4.77 22.58
CA THR A 147 -1.31 5.38 23.91
C THR A 147 -0.93 4.42 25.05
N ASP A 148 -0.91 3.14 24.78
CA ASP A 148 -0.47 2.05 25.68
C ASP A 148 1.07 1.90 25.70
N GLY A 149 1.79 2.64 24.85
CA GLY A 149 3.25 2.58 24.71
C GLY A 149 3.76 1.47 23.78
N GLU A 150 2.89 0.57 23.32
CA GLU A 150 3.24 -0.48 22.36
C GLU A 150 3.39 0.07 20.95
N TYR A 151 4.13 -0.62 20.08
CA TYR A 151 4.23 -0.24 18.68
C TYR A 151 2.89 -0.49 17.98
N ALA A 152 2.35 0.57 17.36
CA ALA A 152 1.11 0.52 16.61
C ALA A 152 1.34 0.36 15.09
N TYR A 153 2.50 0.82 14.60
CA TYR A 153 2.81 0.86 13.18
C TYR A 153 4.30 1.11 12.96
N ALA A 154 4.89 0.53 11.92
CA ALA A 154 6.24 0.87 11.51
C ALA A 154 6.42 0.73 10.00
N VAL A 155 7.20 1.65 9.43
CA VAL A 155 7.75 1.52 8.08
C VAL A 155 9.19 1.06 8.18
N VAL A 156 9.51 0.02 7.45
CA VAL A 156 10.83 -0.58 7.38
C VAL A 156 11.33 -0.62 5.94
N GLN A 157 12.63 -0.71 5.79
CA GLN A 157 13.30 -0.91 4.51
C GLN A 157 14.10 -2.20 4.59
N ASP A 158 13.95 -3.07 3.60
CA ASP A 158 14.74 -4.29 3.51
C ASP A 158 16.20 -4.00 3.07
N PRO A 159 17.10 -5.00 3.08
CA PRO A 159 18.50 -4.80 2.71
C PRO A 159 18.72 -4.33 1.27
N VAL A 160 17.77 -4.54 0.37
CA VAL A 160 17.88 -4.11 -1.03
C VAL A 160 17.19 -2.75 -1.30
N GLY A 161 16.56 -2.16 -0.28
CA GLY A 161 16.01 -0.80 -0.35
C GLY A 161 14.49 -0.73 -0.56
N VAL A 162 13.78 -1.84 -0.54
CA VAL A 162 12.31 -1.85 -0.67
C VAL A 162 11.67 -1.50 0.67
N CYS A 163 10.71 -0.57 0.63
CA CYS A 163 9.95 -0.16 1.80
C CYS A 163 8.64 -0.95 1.93
N LEU A 164 8.30 -1.30 3.17
CA LEU A 164 7.05 -1.93 3.55
C LEU A 164 6.62 -1.51 4.96
N ALA A 165 5.35 -1.66 5.27
CA ALA A 165 4.81 -1.37 6.59
C ALA A 165 4.55 -2.65 7.38
N LEU A 166 4.85 -2.62 8.67
CA LEU A 166 4.53 -3.66 9.62
C LEU A 166 3.49 -3.14 10.62
N VAL A 167 2.48 -3.94 10.91
CA VAL A 167 1.41 -3.65 11.86
C VAL A 167 1.21 -4.83 12.81
N PRO A 168 0.66 -4.62 14.03
CA PRO A 168 0.24 -5.73 14.87
C PRO A 168 -0.83 -6.57 14.18
N GLY A 169 -0.73 -7.92 14.28
CA GLY A 169 -1.70 -8.89 13.76
C GLY A 169 -2.76 -9.29 14.77
#